data_d777a1ad1d65f6f128bacfc5bb452a43
#
_entry.id   d777a1ad1d65f6f128bacfc5bb452a43
#
_cell.length_a   1.000
_cell.length_b   1.000
_cell.length_c   1.000
_cell.angle_alpha   90.00
_cell.angle_beta   90.00
_cell.angle_gamma   90.00
#
_symmetry.space_group_name_H-M   'P 1'
#
loop_
_entity.id
_entity.type
_entity.pdbx_description
1 polymer ?
#
loop_
_entity_poly.entity_id
_entity_poly.type
_entity_poly.pdbx_seq_one_letter_code
_entity_poly.pdbx_strand_id
1 'polypeptide(L)'
;IAALEIRRLRLEAEMAGKGSFEVPDLLQEQVPEIVASEHALLTARLSEYTARVQGAQEVQAQSGKELDLLEKMFEREIAPLIEVTRARKAYSDASNRLSEAVTLTELERAQDYSDTQGALAGMRQKMKLSQDQLARTVLVAPMRGVVNKLSVTTIGGVVRSGEEIMQLIPIDEQMFIEAKVKPRDIASVRLEQDATIKLSAYDYTVFGTLKAKVTFISADTFKDDRSRTPDGDPYYKVMLRVVA
;
A
#
# COMPACT_ATOMS: atom_id res chain seq x y z
N ILE A 1 -12.99 -7.19 7.45
CA ILE A 1 -11.80 -7.71 6.77
C ILE A 1 -11.78 -9.22 6.88
N ALA A 2 -11.85 -9.81 8.09
CA ALA A 2 -11.84 -11.26 8.30
C ALA A 2 -12.83 -12.02 7.38
N ALA A 3 -14.08 -11.59 7.32
CA ALA A 3 -15.09 -12.20 6.46
C ALA A 3 -14.70 -12.20 4.96
N LEU A 4 -14.12 -11.09 4.48
CA LEU A 4 -13.65 -10.99 3.08
C LEU A 4 -12.42 -11.87 2.82
N GLU A 5 -11.55 -12.04 3.80
CA GLU A 5 -10.40 -12.95 3.69
C GLU A 5 -10.84 -14.41 3.63
N ILE A 6 -11.80 -14.81 4.46
CA ILE A 6 -12.36 -16.16 4.43
C ILE A 6 -13.07 -16.42 3.09
N ARG A 7 -13.87 -15.44 2.61
CA ARG A 7 -14.50 -15.52 1.29
C ARG A 7 -13.47 -15.66 0.16
N ARG A 8 -12.35 -14.92 0.22
CA ARG A 8 -11.27 -15.04 -0.75
C ARG A 8 -10.67 -16.46 -0.76
N LEU A 9 -10.38 -17.01 0.43
CA LEU A 9 -9.85 -18.37 0.56
C LEU A 9 -10.81 -19.41 -0.01
N ARG A 10 -12.12 -19.26 0.24
CA ARG A 10 -13.13 -20.12 -0.36
C ARG A 10 -13.11 -20.02 -1.89
N LEU A 11 -13.09 -18.82 -2.44
CA LEU A 11 -13.08 -18.62 -3.90
C LEU A 11 -11.81 -19.18 -4.55
N GLU A 12 -10.65 -19.05 -3.90
CA GLU A 12 -9.41 -19.68 -4.35
C GLU A 12 -9.52 -21.22 -4.38
N ALA A 13 -10.13 -21.82 -3.35
CA ALA A 13 -10.37 -23.26 -3.33
C ALA A 13 -11.38 -23.69 -4.41
N GLU A 14 -12.44 -22.91 -4.60
CA GLU A 14 -13.46 -23.16 -5.63
C GLU A 14 -12.87 -23.10 -7.05
N MET A 15 -12.03 -22.10 -7.35
CA MET A 15 -11.31 -21.99 -8.63
C MET A 15 -10.31 -23.13 -8.83
N ALA A 16 -9.69 -23.61 -7.76
CA ALA A 16 -8.77 -24.74 -7.79
C ALA A 16 -9.48 -26.11 -7.80
N GLY A 17 -10.82 -26.14 -7.76
CA GLY A 17 -11.61 -27.38 -7.70
C GLY A 17 -11.42 -28.16 -6.40
N LYS A 18 -11.01 -27.53 -5.30
CA LYS A 18 -10.78 -28.16 -4.00
C LYS A 18 -12.09 -28.22 -3.21
N GLY A 19 -12.34 -29.34 -2.56
CA GLY A 19 -13.52 -29.53 -1.72
C GLY A 19 -13.47 -28.88 -0.34
N SER A 20 -12.31 -28.35 0.04
CA SER A 20 -12.10 -27.64 1.32
C SER A 20 -11.01 -26.57 1.18
N PHE A 21 -10.99 -25.66 2.11
CA PHE A 21 -9.93 -24.63 2.25
C PHE A 21 -9.50 -24.53 3.70
N GLU A 22 -8.25 -24.15 3.91
CA GLU A 22 -7.68 -23.95 5.24
C GLU A 22 -7.86 -22.50 5.65
N VAL A 23 -8.32 -22.27 6.86
CA VAL A 23 -8.47 -20.95 7.47
C VAL A 23 -7.43 -20.83 8.57
N PRO A 24 -6.65 -19.74 8.63
CA PRO A 24 -5.73 -19.48 9.75
C PRO A 24 -6.46 -19.51 11.09
N ASP A 25 -5.85 -20.12 12.11
CA ASP A 25 -6.45 -20.33 13.44
C ASP A 25 -7.02 -19.03 14.03
N LEU A 26 -6.30 -17.92 13.85
CA LEU A 26 -6.70 -16.60 14.35
C LEU A 26 -8.03 -16.11 13.72
N LEU A 27 -8.28 -16.41 12.45
CA LEU A 27 -9.55 -16.06 11.79
C LEU A 27 -10.67 -17.03 12.18
N GLN A 28 -10.32 -18.30 12.39
CA GLN A 28 -11.26 -19.30 12.83
C GLN A 28 -11.81 -19.00 14.23
N GLU A 29 -10.96 -18.52 15.16
CA GLU A 29 -11.37 -18.10 16.49
C GLU A 29 -12.22 -16.81 16.50
N GLN A 30 -11.88 -15.85 15.62
CA GLN A 30 -12.59 -14.57 15.58
C GLN A 30 -14.00 -14.65 15.03
N VAL A 31 -14.23 -15.47 14.00
CA VAL A 31 -15.50 -15.51 13.27
C VAL A 31 -15.89 -16.94 12.83
N PRO A 32 -16.08 -17.88 13.78
CA PRO A 32 -16.32 -19.29 13.48
C PRO A 32 -17.59 -19.52 12.67
N GLU A 33 -18.62 -18.71 12.87
CA GLU A 33 -19.89 -18.82 12.13
C GLU A 33 -19.71 -18.52 10.63
N ILE A 34 -18.88 -17.53 10.30
CA ILE A 34 -18.58 -17.18 8.91
C ILE A 34 -17.78 -18.30 8.25
N VAL A 35 -16.80 -18.85 8.95
CA VAL A 35 -16.02 -20.00 8.46
C VAL A 35 -16.94 -21.17 8.14
N ALA A 36 -17.86 -21.52 9.05
CA ALA A 36 -18.80 -22.62 8.84
C ALA A 36 -19.73 -22.36 7.63
N SER A 37 -20.24 -21.14 7.51
CA SER A 37 -21.12 -20.77 6.40
C SER A 37 -20.40 -20.79 5.04
N GLU A 38 -19.15 -20.35 4.96
CA GLU A 38 -18.38 -20.36 3.72
C GLU A 38 -17.95 -21.78 3.33
N HIS A 39 -17.69 -22.69 4.29
CA HIS A 39 -17.50 -24.10 4.01
C HIS A 39 -18.76 -24.78 3.44
N ALA A 40 -19.92 -24.49 4.04
CA ALA A 40 -21.20 -24.99 3.54
C ALA A 40 -21.48 -24.46 2.12
N LEU A 41 -21.21 -23.18 1.86
CA LEU A 41 -21.39 -22.58 0.55
C LEU A 41 -20.46 -23.19 -0.50
N LEU A 42 -19.19 -23.44 -0.17
CA LEU A 42 -18.25 -24.13 -1.06
C LEU A 42 -18.79 -25.51 -1.47
N THR A 43 -19.23 -26.30 -0.49
CA THR A 43 -19.78 -27.64 -0.73
C THR A 43 -21.01 -27.58 -1.64
N ALA A 44 -21.95 -26.67 -1.37
CA ALA A 44 -23.15 -26.49 -2.17
C ALA A 44 -22.83 -26.08 -3.63
N ARG A 45 -21.94 -25.09 -3.83
CA ARG A 45 -21.54 -24.63 -5.17
C ARG A 45 -20.79 -25.69 -5.97
N LEU A 46 -19.91 -26.46 -5.33
CA LEU A 46 -19.23 -27.56 -5.99
C LEU A 46 -20.22 -28.68 -6.38
N SER A 47 -21.17 -29.00 -5.51
CA SER A 47 -22.22 -29.99 -5.82
C SER A 47 -23.10 -29.54 -6.99
N GLU A 48 -23.52 -28.29 -6.99
CA GLU A 48 -24.31 -27.70 -8.10
C GLU A 48 -23.52 -27.73 -9.41
N TYR A 49 -22.27 -27.29 -9.42
CA TYR A 49 -21.40 -27.31 -10.61
C TYR A 49 -21.23 -28.72 -11.16
N THR A 50 -20.91 -29.67 -10.27
CA THR A 50 -20.72 -31.08 -10.66
C THR A 50 -22.01 -31.66 -11.27
N ALA A 51 -23.16 -31.43 -10.66
CA ALA A 51 -24.44 -31.91 -11.17
C ALA A 51 -24.77 -31.26 -12.53
N ARG A 52 -24.56 -29.98 -12.71
CA ARG A 52 -24.80 -29.26 -13.97
C ARG A 52 -23.92 -29.75 -15.11
N VAL A 53 -22.59 -29.89 -14.84
CA VAL A 53 -21.63 -30.40 -15.83
C VAL A 53 -21.92 -31.87 -16.18
N GLN A 54 -22.15 -32.72 -15.17
CA GLN A 54 -22.48 -34.10 -15.38
C GLN A 54 -23.76 -34.29 -16.21
N GLY A 55 -24.82 -33.54 -15.89
CA GLY A 55 -26.06 -33.58 -16.67
C GLY A 55 -25.85 -33.13 -18.13
N ALA A 56 -25.04 -32.07 -18.37
CA ALA A 56 -24.71 -31.67 -19.72
C ALA A 56 -23.86 -32.69 -20.47
N GLN A 57 -22.93 -33.38 -19.79
CA GLN A 57 -22.10 -34.45 -20.35
C GLN A 57 -22.96 -35.68 -20.73
N GLU A 58 -23.93 -36.04 -19.91
CA GLU A 58 -24.84 -37.14 -20.19
C GLU A 58 -25.66 -36.88 -21.45
N VAL A 59 -26.20 -35.66 -21.60
CA VAL A 59 -26.95 -35.26 -22.81
C VAL A 59 -26.03 -35.26 -24.04
N GLN A 60 -24.82 -34.74 -23.93
CA GLN A 60 -23.84 -34.75 -25.02
C GLN A 60 -23.48 -36.19 -25.40
N ALA A 61 -23.21 -37.06 -24.43
CA ALA A 61 -22.86 -38.46 -24.67
C ALA A 61 -24.01 -39.23 -25.35
N GLN A 62 -25.26 -38.96 -24.93
CA GLN A 62 -26.44 -39.59 -25.55
C GLN A 62 -26.64 -39.09 -27.00
N SER A 63 -26.57 -37.79 -27.25
CA SER A 63 -26.69 -37.26 -28.60
C SER A 63 -25.54 -37.73 -29.50
N GLY A 64 -24.35 -37.95 -28.94
CA GLY A 64 -23.20 -38.52 -29.66
C GLY A 64 -23.44 -39.98 -30.09
N LYS A 65 -24.00 -40.78 -29.19
CA LYS A 65 -24.38 -42.22 -29.54
C LYS A 65 -25.44 -42.26 -30.63
N GLU A 66 -26.45 -41.39 -30.55
CA GLU A 66 -27.51 -41.30 -31.54
C GLU A 66 -26.95 -40.88 -32.92
N LEU A 67 -26.07 -39.87 -32.94
CA LEU A 67 -25.39 -39.45 -34.15
C LEU A 67 -24.55 -40.57 -34.76
N ASP A 68 -23.72 -41.26 -33.98
CA ASP A 68 -22.89 -42.40 -34.44
C ASP A 68 -23.76 -43.53 -35.04
N LEU A 69 -24.88 -43.84 -34.40
CA LEU A 69 -25.81 -44.84 -34.90
C LEU A 69 -26.43 -44.43 -36.25
N LEU A 70 -26.90 -43.19 -36.37
CA LEU A 70 -27.52 -42.68 -37.60
C LEU A 70 -26.50 -42.52 -38.73
N GLU A 71 -25.26 -42.16 -38.46
CA GLU A 71 -24.18 -42.08 -39.44
C GLU A 71 -23.87 -43.51 -39.96
N LYS A 72 -23.80 -44.53 -39.12
CA LYS A 72 -23.64 -45.94 -39.55
C LYS A 72 -24.83 -46.46 -40.33
N MET A 73 -26.05 -46.04 -40.01
CA MET A 73 -27.25 -46.39 -40.79
C MET A 73 -27.28 -45.69 -42.15
N PHE A 74 -26.83 -44.46 -42.21
CA PHE A 74 -26.70 -43.71 -43.48
C PHE A 74 -25.66 -44.32 -44.40
N GLU A 75 -24.50 -44.73 -43.91
CA GLU A 75 -23.49 -45.45 -44.69
C GLU A 75 -24.03 -46.76 -45.30
N ARG A 76 -25.04 -47.37 -44.67
CA ARG A 76 -25.73 -48.57 -45.16
C ARG A 76 -26.97 -48.24 -46.03
N GLU A 77 -27.19 -46.98 -46.35
CA GLU A 77 -28.36 -46.50 -47.11
C GLU A 77 -29.71 -46.73 -46.39
N ILE A 78 -29.72 -46.92 -45.07
CA ILE A 78 -30.94 -47.22 -44.28
C ILE A 78 -31.56 -45.91 -43.77
N ALA A 79 -30.76 -44.93 -43.37
CA ALA A 79 -31.25 -43.64 -42.82
C ALA A 79 -31.16 -42.53 -43.85
N PRO A 80 -32.11 -41.56 -43.87
CA PRO A 80 -32.03 -40.42 -44.78
C PRO A 80 -31.06 -39.35 -44.25
N LEU A 81 -30.39 -38.59 -45.12
CA LEU A 81 -29.43 -37.53 -44.77
C LEU A 81 -30.02 -36.50 -43.82
N ILE A 82 -31.29 -36.24 -43.90
CA ILE A 82 -31.96 -35.20 -43.05
C ILE A 82 -31.92 -35.61 -41.56
N GLU A 83 -32.04 -36.92 -41.25
CA GLU A 83 -31.96 -37.41 -39.88
C GLU A 83 -30.54 -37.30 -39.32
N VAL A 84 -29.53 -37.66 -40.11
CA VAL A 84 -28.13 -37.49 -39.73
C VAL A 84 -27.82 -36.00 -39.46
N THR A 85 -28.33 -35.11 -40.32
CA THR A 85 -28.13 -33.69 -40.14
C THR A 85 -28.79 -33.13 -38.88
N ARG A 86 -29.97 -33.66 -38.52
CA ARG A 86 -30.66 -33.31 -37.25
C ARG A 86 -29.88 -33.79 -36.02
N ALA A 87 -29.42 -35.06 -36.07
CA ALA A 87 -28.63 -35.61 -34.98
C ALA A 87 -27.28 -34.86 -34.79
N ARG A 88 -26.64 -34.53 -35.89
CA ARG A 88 -25.39 -33.71 -35.85
C ARG A 88 -25.63 -32.35 -35.20
N LYS A 89 -26.76 -31.69 -35.55
CA LYS A 89 -27.14 -30.42 -34.91
C LYS A 89 -27.43 -30.62 -33.41
N ALA A 90 -28.16 -31.67 -33.04
CA ALA A 90 -28.46 -31.98 -31.62
C ALA A 90 -27.17 -32.23 -30.80
N TYR A 91 -26.21 -32.95 -31.35
CA TYR A 91 -24.91 -33.14 -30.72
C TYR A 91 -24.13 -31.86 -30.58
N SER A 92 -24.10 -31.03 -31.62
CA SER A 92 -23.45 -29.70 -31.58
C SER A 92 -24.08 -28.82 -30.52
N ASP A 93 -25.41 -28.76 -30.45
CA ASP A 93 -26.13 -27.97 -29.45
C ASP A 93 -25.84 -28.47 -28.04
N ALA A 94 -25.77 -29.82 -27.82
CA ALA A 94 -25.42 -30.37 -26.53
C ALA A 94 -23.96 -30.09 -26.14
N SER A 95 -23.05 -30.16 -27.09
CA SER A 95 -21.64 -29.80 -26.87
C SER A 95 -21.47 -28.31 -26.50
N ASN A 96 -22.19 -27.40 -27.17
CA ASN A 96 -22.20 -26.00 -26.86
C ASN A 96 -22.73 -25.73 -25.45
N ARG A 97 -23.83 -26.42 -25.04
CA ARG A 97 -24.40 -26.30 -23.68
C ARG A 97 -23.39 -26.74 -22.58
N LEU A 98 -22.65 -27.81 -22.84
CA LEU A 98 -21.58 -28.24 -21.92
C LEU A 98 -20.51 -27.20 -21.79
N SER A 99 -20.00 -26.68 -22.91
CA SER A 99 -18.99 -25.62 -22.91
C SER A 99 -19.49 -24.35 -22.22
N GLU A 100 -20.74 -23.97 -22.47
CA GLU A 100 -21.38 -22.82 -21.83
C GLU A 100 -21.49 -23.00 -20.31
N ALA A 101 -21.92 -24.18 -19.85
CA ALA A 101 -22.03 -24.48 -18.41
C ALA A 101 -20.69 -24.35 -17.68
N VAL A 102 -19.60 -24.77 -18.30
CA VAL A 102 -18.25 -24.63 -17.74
C VAL A 102 -17.80 -23.19 -17.77
N THR A 103 -17.87 -22.55 -18.94
CA THR A 103 -17.32 -21.19 -19.12
C THR A 103 -18.06 -20.13 -18.29
N LEU A 104 -19.40 -20.20 -18.21
CA LEU A 104 -20.17 -19.27 -17.39
C LEU A 104 -19.81 -19.39 -15.91
N THR A 105 -19.65 -20.62 -15.41
CA THR A 105 -19.28 -20.83 -14.01
C THR A 105 -17.86 -20.33 -13.71
N GLU A 106 -16.91 -20.55 -14.61
CA GLU A 106 -15.54 -20.04 -14.47
C GLU A 106 -15.52 -18.51 -14.48
N LEU A 107 -16.28 -17.88 -15.37
CA LEU A 107 -16.39 -16.42 -15.45
C LEU A 107 -17.00 -15.85 -14.16
N GLU A 108 -18.08 -16.44 -13.65
CA GLU A 108 -18.73 -16.02 -12.41
C GLU A 108 -17.78 -16.12 -11.22
N ARG A 109 -17.02 -17.22 -11.09
CA ARG A 109 -16.01 -17.37 -10.05
C ARG A 109 -14.90 -16.35 -10.14
N ALA A 110 -14.41 -16.06 -11.35
CA ALA A 110 -13.38 -15.08 -11.59
C ALA A 110 -13.84 -13.65 -11.23
N GLN A 111 -15.10 -13.32 -11.57
CA GLN A 111 -15.71 -12.04 -11.19
C GLN A 111 -15.87 -11.94 -9.67
N ASP A 112 -16.47 -12.92 -9.02
CA ASP A 112 -16.64 -12.95 -7.56
C ASP A 112 -15.30 -12.80 -6.83
N TYR A 113 -14.25 -13.43 -7.36
CA TYR A 113 -12.89 -13.30 -6.82
C TYR A 113 -12.32 -11.89 -6.99
N SER A 114 -12.45 -11.32 -8.18
CA SER A 114 -12.00 -9.95 -8.46
C SER A 114 -12.70 -8.92 -7.57
N ASP A 115 -14.01 -9.03 -7.43
CA ASP A 115 -14.81 -8.14 -6.59
C ASP A 115 -14.43 -8.25 -5.11
N THR A 116 -14.22 -9.49 -4.65
CA THR A 116 -13.77 -9.75 -3.27
C THR A 116 -12.39 -9.17 -3.01
N GLN A 117 -11.46 -9.31 -3.94
CA GLN A 117 -10.12 -8.69 -3.89
C GLN A 117 -10.20 -7.16 -3.83
N GLY A 118 -11.02 -6.56 -4.69
CA GLY A 118 -11.24 -5.11 -4.71
C GLY A 118 -11.84 -4.60 -3.39
N ALA A 119 -12.85 -5.29 -2.86
CA ALA A 119 -13.45 -4.97 -1.57
C ALA A 119 -12.45 -5.10 -0.41
N LEU A 120 -11.64 -6.15 -0.42
CA LEU A 120 -10.61 -6.39 0.59
C LEU A 120 -9.53 -5.29 0.56
N ALA A 121 -9.04 -4.93 -0.62
CA ALA A 121 -8.08 -3.84 -0.81
C ALA A 121 -8.64 -2.50 -0.30
N GLY A 122 -9.89 -2.17 -0.65
CA GLY A 122 -10.58 -0.98 -0.18
C GLY A 122 -10.73 -0.93 1.35
N MET A 123 -11.07 -2.07 1.99
CA MET A 123 -11.18 -2.16 3.44
C MET A 123 -9.82 -2.04 4.15
N ARG A 124 -8.78 -2.65 3.60
CA ARG A 124 -7.41 -2.52 4.13
C ARG A 124 -6.93 -1.06 4.08
N GLN A 125 -7.23 -0.37 2.97
CA GLN A 125 -6.90 1.05 2.83
C GLN A 125 -7.66 1.92 3.86
N LYS A 126 -8.95 1.68 4.06
CA LYS A 126 -9.75 2.38 5.09
C LYS A 126 -9.19 2.12 6.49
N MET A 127 -8.83 0.88 6.79
CA MET A 127 -8.23 0.53 8.07
C MET A 127 -6.91 1.27 8.30
N LYS A 128 -6.04 1.32 7.29
CA LYS A 128 -4.78 2.06 7.36
C LYS A 128 -5.01 3.55 7.64
N LEU A 129 -5.94 4.18 6.92
CA LEU A 129 -6.30 5.58 7.16
C LEU A 129 -6.80 5.81 8.60
N SER A 130 -7.64 4.91 9.12
CA SER A 130 -8.13 5.01 10.50
C SER A 130 -7.02 4.80 11.53
N GLN A 131 -6.08 3.89 11.26
CA GLN A 131 -4.90 3.68 12.10
C GLN A 131 -3.98 4.90 12.10
N ASP A 132 -3.74 5.51 10.93
CA ASP A 132 -2.96 6.73 10.80
C ASP A 132 -3.64 7.90 11.53
N GLN A 133 -4.97 8.01 11.47
CA GLN A 133 -5.73 9.00 12.23
C GLN A 133 -5.59 8.76 13.73
N LEU A 134 -5.72 7.52 14.18
CA LEU A 134 -5.54 7.16 15.58
C LEU A 134 -4.10 7.45 16.06
N ALA A 135 -3.09 7.10 15.27
CA ALA A 135 -1.69 7.38 15.60
C ALA A 135 -1.42 8.89 15.76
N ARG A 136 -2.11 9.74 14.99
CA ARG A 136 -2.01 11.20 15.10
C ARG A 136 -2.74 11.79 16.31
N THR A 137 -3.54 11.04 17.04
CA THR A 137 -4.18 11.53 18.27
C THR A 137 -3.19 11.63 19.43
N VAL A 138 -2.07 10.91 19.36
CA VAL A 138 -0.98 10.98 20.33
C VAL A 138 0.23 11.58 19.65
N LEU A 139 0.53 12.84 19.95
CA LEU A 139 1.71 13.53 19.43
C LEU A 139 2.89 13.28 20.36
N VAL A 140 3.93 12.66 19.82
CA VAL A 140 5.19 12.41 20.52
C VAL A 140 6.27 13.35 19.99
N ALA A 141 7.20 13.75 20.85
CA ALA A 141 8.34 14.54 20.44
C ALA A 141 9.21 13.74 19.45
N PRO A 142 9.55 14.30 18.28
CA PRO A 142 10.35 13.59 17.28
C PRO A 142 11.82 13.43 17.69
N MET A 143 12.27 14.21 18.69
CA MET A 143 13.64 14.20 19.18
C MET A 143 13.70 14.59 20.65
N ARG A 144 14.80 14.29 21.30
CA ARG A 144 15.08 14.76 22.66
C ARG A 144 15.44 16.25 22.62
N GLY A 145 14.75 17.06 23.45
CA GLY A 145 14.94 18.50 23.43
C GLY A 145 14.33 19.20 24.64
N VAL A 146 14.53 20.51 24.71
CA VAL A 146 13.88 21.41 25.66
C VAL A 146 12.73 22.13 24.98
N VAL A 147 11.60 22.22 25.64
CA VAL A 147 10.47 23.03 25.16
C VAL A 147 10.82 24.50 25.26
N ASN A 148 10.96 25.17 24.12
CA ASN A 148 11.24 26.59 24.04
C ASN A 148 9.96 27.42 24.16
N LYS A 149 8.90 26.97 23.51
CA LYS A 149 7.61 27.67 23.47
C LYS A 149 6.49 26.67 23.41
N LEU A 150 5.44 26.90 24.17
CA LEU A 150 4.16 26.19 24.10
C LEU A 150 3.12 27.16 23.53
N SER A 151 2.62 26.87 22.33
CA SER A 151 1.65 27.74 21.63
C SER A 151 0.22 27.44 22.06
N VAL A 152 -0.08 26.17 22.42
CA VAL A 152 -1.40 25.74 22.87
C VAL A 152 -1.31 25.40 24.37
N THR A 153 -1.96 26.21 25.19
CA THR A 153 -1.94 26.08 26.67
C THR A 153 -3.26 25.58 27.26
N THR A 154 -4.35 25.58 26.47
CA THR A 154 -5.67 25.25 26.94
C THR A 154 -5.97 23.77 26.78
N ILE A 155 -6.22 23.08 27.88
CA ILE A 155 -6.69 21.69 27.87
C ILE A 155 -8.09 21.63 27.26
N GLY A 156 -8.32 20.71 26.31
CA GLY A 156 -9.58 20.61 25.56
C GLY A 156 -9.70 21.59 24.38
N GLY A 157 -8.66 22.38 24.11
CA GLY A 157 -8.61 23.22 22.92
C GLY A 157 -8.53 22.42 21.62
N VAL A 158 -9.06 22.98 20.55
CA VAL A 158 -9.00 22.39 19.20
C VAL A 158 -7.78 22.91 18.47
N VAL A 159 -6.92 21.99 18.03
CA VAL A 159 -5.74 22.29 17.21
C VAL A 159 -6.05 21.98 15.76
N ARG A 160 -5.76 22.89 14.85
CA ARG A 160 -5.96 22.72 13.42
C ARG A 160 -4.78 22.00 12.78
N SER A 161 -5.02 21.35 11.65
CA SER A 161 -3.94 20.75 10.87
C SER A 161 -2.94 21.82 10.42
N GLY A 162 -1.64 21.60 10.72
CA GLY A 162 -0.57 22.56 10.41
C GLY A 162 -0.35 23.66 11.46
N GLU A 163 -1.11 23.67 12.55
CA GLU A 163 -0.93 24.62 13.63
C GLU A 163 0.25 24.19 14.54
N GLU A 164 1.07 25.17 14.92
CA GLU A 164 2.20 24.96 15.82
C GLU A 164 1.71 24.74 17.25
N ILE A 165 1.98 23.57 17.82
CA ILE A 165 1.62 23.22 19.20
C ILE A 165 2.72 23.63 20.17
N MET A 166 3.95 23.30 19.88
CA MET A 166 5.12 23.64 20.66
C MET A 166 6.39 23.69 19.81
N GLN A 167 7.36 24.39 20.30
CA GLN A 167 8.69 24.48 19.68
C GLN A 167 9.70 23.77 20.58
N LEU A 168 10.42 22.79 20.02
CA LEU A 168 11.46 22.05 20.70
C LEU A 168 12.84 22.48 20.20
N ILE A 169 13.77 22.67 21.12
CA ILE A 169 15.19 22.86 20.80
C ILE A 169 15.91 21.55 21.11
N PRO A 170 16.54 20.90 20.12
CA PRO A 170 17.29 19.68 20.33
C PRO A 170 18.49 19.92 21.28
N ILE A 171 18.75 18.97 22.17
CA ILE A 171 19.88 19.06 23.13
C ILE A 171 21.11 18.31 22.58
N ASP A 172 20.87 17.24 21.81
CA ASP A 172 21.92 16.29 21.41
C ASP A 172 22.50 16.58 20.03
N GLU A 173 22.08 17.68 19.38
CA GLU A 173 22.64 18.07 18.08
C GLU A 173 23.95 18.84 18.23
N GLN A 174 24.86 18.59 17.31
CA GLN A 174 26.11 19.33 17.21
C GLN A 174 25.79 20.80 16.94
N MET A 175 26.37 21.70 17.74
CA MET A 175 26.20 23.13 17.53
C MET A 175 26.94 23.57 16.27
N PHE A 176 26.20 24.22 15.36
CA PHE A 176 26.77 24.89 14.22
C PHE A 176 26.64 26.40 14.38
N ILE A 177 27.67 27.11 14.00
CA ILE A 177 27.69 28.58 14.01
C ILE A 177 27.82 29.05 12.57
N GLU A 178 26.91 29.90 12.15
CA GLU A 178 26.99 30.60 10.87
C GLU A 178 27.78 31.88 11.02
N ALA A 179 28.89 31.95 10.34
CA ALA A 179 29.72 33.15 10.28
C ALA A 179 29.59 33.86 8.91
N LYS A 180 29.46 35.16 8.91
CA LYS A 180 29.44 36.00 7.70
C LYS A 180 30.88 36.50 7.42
N VAL A 181 31.47 36.06 6.33
CA VAL A 181 32.83 36.41 5.92
C VAL A 181 32.78 37.33 4.70
N LYS A 182 33.51 38.46 4.77
CA LYS A 182 33.55 39.41 3.65
C LYS A 182 34.29 38.80 2.46
N PRO A 183 33.95 39.19 1.21
CA PRO A 183 34.59 38.66 0.01
C PRO A 183 36.13 38.80 -0.02
N ARG A 184 36.64 39.89 0.52
CA ARG A 184 38.10 40.13 0.61
C ARG A 184 38.82 39.13 1.51
N ASP A 185 38.13 38.58 2.50
CA ASP A 185 38.75 37.72 3.53
C ASP A 185 38.51 36.20 3.25
N ILE A 186 37.65 35.86 2.30
CA ILE A 186 37.26 34.46 2.02
C ILE A 186 38.43 33.62 1.49
N ALA A 187 39.37 34.22 0.76
CA ALA A 187 40.52 33.52 0.20
C ALA A 187 41.43 32.89 1.26
N SER A 188 41.37 33.38 2.51
CA SER A 188 42.13 32.84 3.65
C SER A 188 41.40 31.73 4.43
N VAL A 189 40.12 31.49 4.12
CA VAL A 189 39.31 30.47 4.82
C VAL A 189 39.30 29.16 4.03
N ARG A 190 39.59 28.04 4.70
CA ARG A 190 39.65 26.70 4.12
C ARG A 190 38.74 25.76 4.90
N LEU A 191 38.26 24.72 4.21
CA LEU A 191 37.56 23.62 4.86
C LEU A 191 38.49 22.92 5.87
N GLU A 192 37.91 22.42 6.97
CA GLU A 192 38.61 21.78 8.10
C GLU A 192 39.59 22.70 8.87
N GLN A 193 39.63 23.98 8.56
CA GLN A 193 40.44 24.94 9.29
C GLN A 193 39.92 25.14 10.72
N ASP A 194 40.84 25.19 11.67
CA ASP A 194 40.52 25.49 13.06
C ASP A 194 40.12 26.97 13.22
N ALA A 195 39.05 27.18 13.95
CA ALA A 195 38.52 28.50 14.25
C ALA A 195 38.29 28.67 15.74
N THR A 196 38.55 29.88 16.23
CA THR A 196 38.28 30.26 17.60
C THR A 196 37.11 31.22 17.68
N ILE A 197 36.06 30.85 18.42
CA ILE A 197 34.83 31.63 18.53
C ILE A 197 34.79 32.32 19.88
N LYS A 198 34.55 33.60 19.85
CA LYS A 198 34.32 34.42 21.04
C LYS A 198 32.85 34.85 21.07
N LEU A 199 32.13 34.45 22.11
CA LEU A 199 30.72 34.77 22.29
C LEU A 199 30.61 36.16 22.92
N SER A 200 29.84 37.04 22.34
CA SER A 200 29.63 38.40 22.87
C SER A 200 28.82 38.44 24.16
N ALA A 201 28.05 37.36 24.43
CA ALA A 201 27.25 37.25 25.65
C ALA A 201 28.08 36.86 26.90
N TYR A 202 29.32 36.41 26.71
CA TYR A 202 30.19 35.95 27.78
C TYR A 202 31.56 36.62 27.66
N ASP A 203 32.12 37.01 28.79
CA ASP A 203 33.48 37.51 28.80
C ASP A 203 34.47 36.36 28.54
N TYR A 204 35.13 36.41 27.36
CA TYR A 204 36.06 35.39 26.92
C TYR A 204 37.32 35.30 27.76
N THR A 205 37.63 36.31 28.59
CA THR A 205 38.76 36.29 29.54
C THR A 205 38.44 35.41 30.75
N VAL A 206 37.16 35.29 31.13
CA VAL A 206 36.70 34.52 32.27
C VAL A 206 36.19 33.13 31.83
N PHE A 207 35.40 33.08 30.76
CA PHE A 207 34.74 31.85 30.31
C PHE A 207 35.47 31.12 29.18
N GLY A 208 36.53 31.72 28.63
CA GLY A 208 37.30 31.11 27.55
C GLY A 208 36.69 31.32 26.16
N THR A 209 37.19 30.55 25.22
CA THR A 209 36.78 30.59 23.82
C THR A 209 36.36 29.20 23.35
N LEU A 210 35.37 29.12 22.42
CA LEU A 210 34.98 27.85 21.81
C LEU A 210 35.87 27.53 20.62
N LYS A 211 36.34 26.29 20.55
CA LYS A 211 37.04 25.77 19.37
C LYS A 211 36.04 25.24 18.37
N ALA A 212 36.23 25.49 17.11
CA ALA A 212 35.38 25.02 16.03
C ALA A 212 36.20 24.71 14.78
N LYS A 213 35.61 23.93 13.88
CA LYS A 213 36.18 23.65 12.56
C LYS A 213 35.23 24.13 11.48
N VAL A 214 35.79 24.66 10.42
CA VAL A 214 35.06 25.06 9.23
C VAL A 214 34.55 23.83 8.49
N THR A 215 33.23 23.63 8.41
CA THR A 215 32.62 22.49 7.74
C THR A 215 32.06 22.81 6.38
N PHE A 216 31.69 24.06 6.14
CA PHE A 216 31.08 24.45 4.87
C PHE A 216 31.40 25.92 4.56
N ILE A 217 31.66 26.21 3.29
CA ILE A 217 31.87 27.56 2.75
C ILE A 217 30.91 27.67 1.55
N SER A 218 30.05 28.68 1.54
CA SER A 218 29.12 28.88 0.42
C SER A 218 29.89 29.17 -0.88
N ALA A 219 29.38 28.62 -2.00
CA ALA A 219 29.98 28.86 -3.32
C ALA A 219 29.69 30.25 -3.88
N ASP A 220 28.63 30.92 -3.36
CA ASP A 220 28.19 32.22 -3.81
C ASP A 220 27.99 33.16 -2.63
N THR A 221 27.91 34.48 -2.93
CA THR A 221 27.72 35.54 -1.94
C THR A 221 26.24 35.75 -1.65
N PHE A 222 25.93 36.00 -0.38
CA PHE A 222 24.62 36.43 0.11
C PHE A 222 24.65 37.95 0.38
N LYS A 223 23.49 38.60 0.25
CA LYS A 223 23.31 39.98 0.63
C LYS A 223 22.78 40.07 2.05
N ASP A 224 23.29 41.02 2.84
CA ASP A 224 22.80 41.27 4.20
C ASP A 224 21.71 42.32 4.16
N ASP A 225 20.44 41.93 4.25
CA ASP A 225 19.26 42.82 4.26
C ASP A 225 19.25 43.81 5.43
N ARG A 226 20.10 43.61 6.45
CA ARG A 226 20.25 44.52 7.60
C ARG A 226 21.34 45.54 7.40
N SER A 227 22.03 45.54 6.27
CA SER A 227 23.05 46.55 5.94
C SER A 227 22.40 47.91 5.67
N ARG A 228 23.08 48.97 6.07
CA ARG A 228 22.67 50.38 5.78
C ARG A 228 22.87 50.79 4.33
N THR A 229 23.50 49.96 3.52
CA THR A 229 23.70 50.19 2.08
C THR A 229 22.47 49.71 1.30
N PRO A 230 21.99 50.46 0.30
CA PRO A 230 20.80 50.11 -0.45
C PRO A 230 20.87 48.73 -1.14
N ASP A 231 22.06 48.21 -1.35
CA ASP A 231 22.31 46.94 -2.07
C ASP A 231 22.78 45.80 -1.16
N GLY A 232 22.89 46.06 0.19
CA GLY A 232 23.43 45.13 1.18
C GLY A 232 24.92 44.82 0.97
N ASP A 233 25.66 44.63 2.05
CA ASP A 233 27.07 44.18 1.91
C ASP A 233 27.12 42.68 1.56
N PRO A 234 27.80 42.30 0.48
CA PRO A 234 27.94 40.91 0.11
C PRO A 234 28.80 40.16 1.14
N TYR A 235 28.40 38.95 1.49
CA TYR A 235 29.18 38.07 2.37
C TYR A 235 29.07 36.59 1.92
N TYR A 236 30.10 35.83 2.27
CA TYR A 236 30.08 34.37 2.17
C TYR A 236 29.60 33.79 3.49
N LYS A 237 28.73 32.77 3.39
CA LYS A 237 28.24 32.01 4.54
C LYS A 237 29.23 30.90 4.84
N VAL A 238 29.80 30.89 6.02
CA VAL A 238 30.73 29.87 6.50
C VAL A 238 30.09 29.18 7.70
N MET A 239 29.94 27.87 7.63
CA MET A 239 29.46 27.11 8.76
C MET A 239 30.60 26.48 9.54
N LEU A 240 30.54 26.65 10.83
CA LEU A 240 31.54 26.18 11.79
C LEU A 240 30.89 25.17 12.72
N ARG A 241 31.49 24.00 12.87
CA ARG A 241 31.06 23.00 13.84
C ARG A 241 31.87 23.18 15.11
N VAL A 242 31.19 23.38 16.23
CA VAL A 242 31.87 23.47 17.54
C VAL A 242 32.43 22.08 17.89
N VAL A 243 33.72 22.06 18.25
CA VAL A 243 34.38 20.86 18.77
C VAL A 243 34.41 21.01 20.29
N ALA A 244 33.64 20.15 20.97
CA ALA A 244 33.59 20.15 22.45
C ALA A 244 34.88 19.59 23.03
#